data_02a4015edf3b4c74e629cfd8a0ff4109
#
_entry.id   02a4015edf3b4c74e629cfd8a0ff4109
#
_cell.length_a   1.000
_cell.length_b   1.000
_cell.length_c   1.000
_cell.angle_alpha   90.00
_cell.angle_beta   90.00
_cell.angle_gamma   90.00
#
_symmetry.space_group_name_H-M   'P 1'
#
loop_
_entity.id
_entity.type
_entity.pdbx_description
1 polymer ?
#
loop_
_entity_poly.entity_id
_entity_poly.type
_entity_poly.pdbx_seq_one_letter_code
_entity_poly.pdbx_strand_id
1 'polypeptide(L)'
;MSIAVYFLTYVPYMLKGHDFLDVYKLQWEMLSYHSNLRAIHPFSSPWWSWPLISRPLWLTVHELPDTNTSTIASLGNPLIWWVGIVYVILTVERAVIDRDDTSIFIAATSLFQWAPFSLLRRVLFIYHFYINVPILILAITLHLHESWRYEEKRKMGVIYLIATCVAFALFFPLISGVPMQNRYRLFLRWLPSWLF
;
A
#
# COMPACT_ATOMS: atom_id res chain seq x y z
N MET A 1 26.63 3.88 -0.91
CA MET A 1 26.43 2.71 0.00
C MET A 1 25.35 1.74 -0.52
N SER A 2 24.15 2.20 -0.85
CA SER A 2 23.01 1.33 -1.28
C SER A 2 23.30 0.49 -2.53
N ILE A 3 23.95 1.04 -3.56
CA ILE A 3 24.28 0.32 -4.80
C ILE A 3 25.27 -0.82 -4.53
N ALA A 4 26.29 -0.58 -3.72
CA ALA A 4 27.26 -1.61 -3.36
C ALA A 4 26.59 -2.78 -2.60
N VAL A 5 25.72 -2.46 -1.64
CA VAL A 5 24.96 -3.48 -0.91
C VAL A 5 24.06 -4.29 -1.85
N TYR A 6 23.41 -3.63 -2.80
CA TYR A 6 22.61 -4.30 -3.83
C TYR A 6 23.44 -5.33 -4.62
N PHE A 7 24.60 -4.93 -5.14
CA PHE A 7 25.45 -5.86 -5.88
C PHE A 7 26.06 -6.96 -5.00
N LEU A 8 26.30 -6.71 -3.72
CA LEU A 8 26.72 -7.76 -2.77
C LEU A 8 25.68 -8.88 -2.60
N THR A 9 24.40 -8.63 -2.80
CA THR A 9 23.37 -9.67 -2.76
C THR A 9 23.51 -10.70 -3.88
N TYR A 10 24.26 -10.38 -4.96
CA TYR A 10 24.53 -11.31 -6.07
C TYR A 10 25.79 -12.17 -5.86
N VAL A 11 26.52 -11.98 -4.76
CA VAL A 11 27.70 -12.83 -4.47
C VAL A 11 27.39 -14.33 -4.51
N PRO A 12 26.29 -14.83 -3.94
CA PRO A 12 25.94 -16.25 -4.05
C PRO A 12 25.73 -16.73 -5.49
N TYR A 13 25.21 -15.87 -6.37
CA TYR A 13 25.04 -16.16 -7.80
C TYR A 13 26.38 -16.22 -8.50
N MET A 14 27.29 -15.29 -8.21
CA MET A 14 28.64 -15.25 -8.76
C MET A 14 29.48 -16.48 -8.32
N LEU A 15 29.32 -16.94 -7.07
CA LEU A 15 29.98 -18.15 -6.56
C LEU A 15 29.50 -19.44 -7.26
N LYS A 16 28.40 -19.40 -8.01
CA LYS A 16 27.90 -20.51 -8.83
C LYS A 16 28.44 -20.53 -10.25
N GLY A 17 29.46 -19.71 -10.55
CA GLY A 17 30.15 -19.69 -11.85
C GLY A 17 29.69 -18.57 -12.79
N HIS A 18 28.97 -17.58 -12.29
CA HIS A 18 28.60 -16.38 -13.04
C HIS A 18 29.57 -15.24 -12.75
N ASP A 19 29.85 -14.42 -13.73
CA ASP A 19 30.71 -13.24 -13.56
C ASP A 19 29.89 -11.95 -13.28
N PHE A 20 30.57 -10.86 -13.05
CA PHE A 20 29.93 -9.54 -12.83
C PHE A 20 29.15 -9.06 -14.06
N LEU A 21 29.61 -9.43 -15.26
CA LEU A 21 28.94 -9.09 -16.51
C LEU A 21 27.61 -9.80 -16.63
N ASP A 22 27.50 -11.04 -16.15
CA ASP A 22 26.24 -11.79 -16.08
C ASP A 22 25.26 -11.14 -15.13
N VAL A 23 25.73 -10.65 -13.98
CA VAL A 23 24.88 -9.86 -13.07
C VAL A 23 24.35 -8.59 -13.75
N TYR A 24 25.20 -7.89 -14.51
CA TYR A 24 24.81 -6.70 -15.26
C TYR A 24 23.79 -7.01 -16.37
N LYS A 25 24.00 -8.08 -17.16
CA LYS A 25 23.07 -8.54 -18.18
C LYS A 25 21.72 -8.91 -17.56
N LEU A 26 21.73 -9.58 -16.41
CA LEU A 26 20.51 -9.94 -15.68
C LEU A 26 19.67 -8.70 -15.31
N GLN A 27 20.29 -7.55 -14.98
CA GLN A 27 19.55 -6.30 -14.73
C GLN A 27 18.77 -5.86 -15.99
N TRP A 28 19.40 -5.93 -17.16
CA TRP A 28 18.77 -5.59 -18.43
C TRP A 28 17.65 -6.57 -18.80
N GLU A 29 17.85 -7.85 -18.60
CA GLU A 29 16.84 -8.89 -18.84
C GLU A 29 15.62 -8.67 -17.95
N MET A 30 15.83 -8.43 -16.65
CA MET A 30 14.74 -8.11 -15.72
C MET A 30 13.99 -6.83 -16.14
N LEU A 31 14.72 -5.78 -16.47
CA LEU A 31 14.12 -4.52 -16.92
C LEU A 31 13.32 -4.71 -18.21
N SER A 32 13.90 -5.38 -19.20
CA SER A 32 13.26 -5.66 -20.49
C SER A 32 12.01 -6.53 -20.31
N TYR A 33 12.10 -7.60 -19.54
CA TYR A 33 10.96 -8.45 -19.22
C TYR A 33 9.81 -7.64 -18.59
N HIS A 34 10.12 -6.88 -17.54
CA HIS A 34 9.09 -6.11 -16.84
C HIS A 34 8.54 -4.94 -17.64
N SER A 35 9.32 -4.34 -18.53
CA SER A 35 8.86 -3.24 -19.39
C SER A 35 7.95 -3.72 -20.52
N ASN A 36 8.16 -4.95 -21.01
CA ASN A 36 7.43 -5.52 -22.14
C ASN A 36 6.27 -6.43 -21.70
N LEU A 37 6.14 -6.71 -20.41
CA LEU A 37 5.09 -7.59 -19.89
C LEU A 37 3.71 -6.98 -20.13
N ARG A 38 3.00 -7.52 -21.10
CA ARG A 38 1.60 -7.18 -21.40
C ARG A 38 0.72 -8.34 -20.94
N ALA A 39 0.24 -8.26 -19.70
CA ALA A 39 -0.72 -9.21 -19.16
C ALA A 39 -2.00 -8.47 -18.79
N ILE A 40 -3.12 -9.18 -18.82
CA ILE A 40 -4.41 -8.68 -18.32
C ILE A 40 -4.74 -9.48 -17.09
N HIS A 41 -5.14 -8.78 -16.03
CA HIS A 41 -5.55 -9.44 -14.79
C HIS A 41 -6.79 -8.73 -14.23
N PRO A 42 -7.85 -9.46 -13.81
CA PRO A 42 -9.11 -8.88 -13.35
C PRO A 42 -8.96 -7.94 -12.15
N PHE A 43 -7.95 -8.17 -11.32
CA PHE A 43 -7.65 -7.34 -10.14
C PHE A 43 -6.55 -6.30 -10.37
N SER A 44 -6.10 -6.12 -11.62
CA SER A 44 -5.16 -5.03 -11.91
C SER A 44 -5.82 -3.67 -11.71
N SER A 45 -5.04 -2.71 -11.27
CA SER A 45 -5.52 -1.35 -11.02
C SER A 45 -4.42 -0.32 -11.32
N PRO A 46 -4.77 0.85 -11.86
CA PRO A 46 -3.81 1.89 -12.15
C PRO A 46 -3.25 2.48 -10.84
N TRP A 47 -1.99 2.89 -10.88
CA TRP A 47 -1.25 3.38 -9.71
C TRP A 47 -1.96 4.51 -8.94
N TRP A 48 -2.62 5.43 -9.64
CA TRP A 48 -3.33 6.56 -9.04
C TRP A 48 -4.58 6.15 -8.24
N SER A 49 -5.13 4.98 -8.51
CA SER A 49 -6.36 4.48 -7.87
C SER A 49 -6.12 3.74 -6.55
N TRP A 50 -4.85 3.42 -6.22
CA TRP A 50 -4.53 2.64 -5.03
C TRP A 50 -4.88 3.34 -3.72
N PRO A 51 -4.62 4.65 -3.52
CA PRO A 51 -5.03 5.33 -2.31
C PRO A 51 -6.52 5.24 -2.02
N LEU A 52 -7.34 5.11 -3.07
CA LEU A 52 -8.79 4.98 -2.97
C LEU A 52 -9.25 3.54 -2.68
N ILE A 53 -8.32 2.59 -2.62
CA ILE A 53 -8.62 1.16 -2.49
C ILE A 53 -9.64 0.73 -3.56
N SER A 54 -9.47 1.21 -4.79
CA SER A 54 -10.48 1.01 -5.84
C SER A 54 -10.65 -0.45 -6.24
N ARG A 55 -9.59 -1.26 -6.14
CA ARG A 55 -9.62 -2.67 -6.53
C ARG A 55 -8.68 -3.51 -5.66
N PRO A 56 -9.18 -4.08 -4.55
CA PRO A 56 -8.44 -5.06 -3.74
C PRO A 56 -8.05 -6.28 -4.57
N LEU A 57 -6.90 -6.88 -4.24
CA LEU A 57 -6.44 -8.11 -4.88
C LEU A 57 -6.71 -9.30 -3.95
N TRP A 58 -7.35 -10.32 -4.47
CA TRP A 58 -7.45 -11.59 -3.78
C TRP A 58 -6.16 -12.40 -3.94
N LEU A 59 -5.54 -12.72 -2.83
CA LEU A 59 -4.37 -13.60 -2.79
C LEU A 59 -4.80 -15.06 -2.71
N THR A 60 -5.85 -15.34 -1.93
CA THR A 60 -6.44 -16.67 -1.85
C THR A 60 -7.92 -16.59 -1.47
N VAL A 61 -8.68 -17.54 -1.96
CA VAL A 61 -10.10 -17.75 -1.65
C VAL A 61 -10.36 -19.24 -1.57
N HIS A 62 -10.92 -19.69 -0.48
CA HIS A 62 -11.37 -21.06 -0.29
C HIS A 62 -12.83 -21.06 0.13
N GLU A 63 -13.68 -21.67 -0.66
CA GLU A 63 -15.05 -21.92 -0.27
C GLU A 63 -15.10 -23.11 0.70
N LEU A 64 -15.79 -22.93 1.80
CA LEU A 64 -15.94 -23.90 2.88
C LEU A 64 -17.40 -24.38 2.95
N PRO A 65 -17.68 -25.52 3.61
CA PRO A 65 -19.05 -25.95 3.87
C PRO A 65 -19.90 -24.89 4.56
N ASP A 66 -21.20 -25.03 4.51
CA ASP A 66 -22.20 -24.19 5.22
C ASP A 66 -22.15 -22.70 4.84
N THR A 67 -21.92 -22.40 3.56
CA THR A 67 -21.87 -21.02 3.05
C THR A 67 -20.77 -20.15 3.66
N ASN A 68 -19.70 -20.76 4.18
CA ASN A 68 -18.53 -20.08 4.71
C ASN A 68 -17.45 -19.91 3.63
N THR A 69 -16.61 -18.89 3.81
CA THR A 69 -15.46 -18.62 2.93
C THR A 69 -14.28 -18.22 3.79
N SER A 70 -13.10 -18.70 3.43
CA SER A 70 -11.82 -18.23 3.96
C SER A 70 -11.12 -17.44 2.87
N THR A 71 -10.69 -16.22 3.16
CA THR A 71 -10.07 -15.32 2.18
C THR A 71 -8.84 -14.64 2.75
N ILE A 72 -7.86 -14.39 1.88
CA ILE A 72 -6.77 -13.44 2.15
C ILE A 72 -6.79 -12.42 1.03
N ALA A 73 -7.28 -11.22 1.33
CA ALA A 73 -7.34 -10.11 0.39
C ALA A 73 -6.25 -9.07 0.71
N SER A 74 -5.59 -8.59 -0.33
CA SER A 74 -4.72 -7.42 -0.24
C SER A 74 -5.60 -6.18 -0.21
N LEU A 75 -5.94 -5.73 1.00
CA LEU A 75 -6.84 -4.63 1.29
C LEU A 75 -6.24 -3.77 2.42
N GLY A 76 -6.08 -2.49 2.17
CA GLY A 76 -5.67 -1.54 3.22
C GLY A 76 -6.83 -1.19 4.16
N ASN A 77 -6.51 -0.77 5.39
CA ASN A 77 -7.53 -0.20 6.28
C ASN A 77 -8.07 1.11 5.66
N PRO A 78 -9.37 1.21 5.33
CA PRO A 78 -9.91 2.38 4.64
C PRO A 78 -9.68 3.69 5.39
N LEU A 79 -9.73 3.68 6.72
CA LEU A 79 -9.52 4.89 7.52
C LEU A 79 -8.06 5.35 7.51
N ILE A 80 -7.10 4.43 7.43
CA ILE A 80 -5.69 4.81 7.27
C ILE A 80 -5.43 5.32 5.85
N TRP A 81 -5.96 4.66 4.83
CA TRP A 81 -5.64 4.99 3.45
C TRP A 81 -6.34 6.27 3.00
N TRP A 82 -7.65 6.38 3.18
CA TRP A 82 -8.42 7.55 2.73
C TRP A 82 -8.08 8.81 3.54
N VAL A 83 -8.01 8.68 4.86
CA VAL A 83 -7.60 9.79 5.73
C VAL A 83 -6.13 10.12 5.54
N GLY A 84 -5.27 9.11 5.37
CA GLY A 84 -3.85 9.28 5.15
C GLY A 84 -3.52 10.06 3.90
N ILE A 85 -4.22 9.83 2.76
CA ILE A 85 -3.97 10.59 1.54
C ILE A 85 -4.36 12.07 1.71
N VAL A 86 -5.43 12.35 2.46
CA VAL A 86 -5.79 13.74 2.78
C VAL A 86 -4.68 14.42 3.58
N TYR A 87 -4.16 13.74 4.60
CA TYR A 87 -3.06 14.28 5.40
C TYR A 87 -1.74 14.38 4.64
N VAL A 88 -1.47 13.49 3.69
CA VAL A 88 -0.31 13.64 2.79
C VAL A 88 -0.47 14.90 1.93
N ILE A 89 -1.64 15.17 1.38
CA ILE A 89 -1.89 16.41 0.60
C ILE A 89 -1.65 17.65 1.47
N LEU A 90 -2.21 17.69 2.68
CA LEU A 90 -1.98 18.79 3.63
C LEU A 90 -0.51 18.92 4.03
N THR A 91 0.20 17.79 4.15
CA THR A 91 1.63 17.77 4.44
C THR A 91 2.45 18.30 3.26
N VAL A 92 2.06 18.00 2.02
CA VAL A 92 2.69 18.57 0.82
C VAL A 92 2.47 20.10 0.77
N GLU A 93 1.26 20.57 1.03
CA GLU A 93 0.95 22.00 1.13
C GLU A 93 1.85 22.68 2.16
N ARG A 94 1.94 22.12 3.36
CA ARG A 94 2.79 22.60 4.44
C ARG A 94 4.29 22.58 4.06
N ALA A 95 4.76 21.53 3.41
CA ALA A 95 6.15 21.44 2.95
C ALA A 95 6.51 22.57 1.98
N VAL A 96 5.55 23.01 1.15
CA VAL A 96 5.75 24.09 0.18
C VAL A 96 5.68 25.47 0.86
N ILE A 97 4.73 25.67 1.77
CA ILE A 97 4.48 26.97 2.40
C ILE A 97 5.45 27.21 3.55
N ASP A 98 5.49 26.30 4.52
CA ASP A 98 6.25 26.48 5.77
C ASP A 98 7.69 26.01 5.64
N ARG A 99 7.98 25.16 4.66
CA ARG A 99 9.30 24.58 4.38
C ARG A 99 9.92 23.86 5.59
N ASP A 100 9.07 23.25 6.45
CA ASP A 100 9.58 22.47 7.57
C ASP A 100 10.12 21.11 7.11
N ASP A 101 11.24 20.70 7.69
CA ASP A 101 11.98 19.50 7.29
C ASP A 101 11.17 18.21 7.41
N THR A 102 10.31 18.12 8.42
CA THR A 102 9.47 16.93 8.64
C THR A 102 8.43 16.78 7.53
N SER A 103 7.75 17.87 7.18
CA SER A 103 6.77 17.87 6.08
C SER A 103 7.44 17.62 4.74
N ILE A 104 8.62 18.22 4.49
CA ILE A 104 9.41 17.97 3.28
C ILE A 104 9.79 16.49 3.19
N PHE A 105 10.27 15.90 4.28
CA PHE A 105 10.65 14.49 4.32
C PHE A 105 9.45 13.57 4.00
N ILE A 106 8.31 13.77 4.66
CA ILE A 106 7.10 12.97 4.45
C ILE A 106 6.59 13.13 3.00
N ALA A 107 6.49 14.36 2.52
CA ALA A 107 6.01 14.67 1.18
C ALA A 107 6.93 14.06 0.09
N ALA A 108 8.24 14.29 0.21
CA ALA A 108 9.22 13.75 -0.72
C ALA A 108 9.21 12.22 -0.74
N THR A 109 9.24 11.59 0.44
CA THR A 109 9.25 10.13 0.54
C THR A 109 7.98 9.54 -0.08
N SER A 110 6.80 10.12 0.20
CA SER A 110 5.53 9.70 -0.39
C SER A 110 5.55 9.77 -1.92
N LEU A 111 6.02 10.89 -2.48
CA LEU A 111 6.09 11.09 -3.92
C LEU A 111 7.11 10.16 -4.58
N PHE A 112 8.31 10.03 -4.02
CA PHE A 112 9.35 9.17 -4.60
C PHE A 112 9.01 7.68 -4.55
N GLN A 113 8.22 7.24 -3.59
CA GLN A 113 7.75 5.86 -3.52
C GLN A 113 6.56 5.57 -4.45
N TRP A 114 5.72 6.55 -4.71
CA TRP A 114 4.48 6.35 -5.46
C TRP A 114 4.56 6.80 -6.93
N ALA A 115 5.10 7.99 -7.20
CA ALA A 115 5.13 8.56 -8.54
C ALA A 115 5.85 7.71 -9.60
N PRO A 116 6.93 6.95 -9.31
CA PRO A 116 7.59 6.11 -10.31
C PRO A 116 6.69 5.07 -10.96
N PHE A 117 5.63 4.62 -10.27
CA PHE A 117 4.65 3.70 -10.85
C PHE A 117 3.88 4.29 -12.03
N SER A 118 3.84 5.60 -12.18
CA SER A 118 3.26 6.29 -13.34
C SER A 118 3.98 5.96 -14.65
N LEU A 119 5.26 5.62 -14.57
CA LEU A 119 6.10 5.30 -15.72
C LEU A 119 5.97 3.84 -16.17
N LEU A 120 5.36 2.99 -15.34
CA LEU A 120 5.24 1.57 -15.61
C LEU A 120 3.99 1.25 -16.42
N ARG A 121 4.16 0.62 -17.57
CA ARG A 121 3.06 0.22 -18.47
C ARG A 121 2.61 -1.23 -18.29
N ARG A 122 3.14 -1.92 -17.28
CA ARG A 122 2.80 -3.31 -16.98
C ARG A 122 1.55 -3.42 -16.10
N VAL A 123 1.08 -4.64 -15.92
CA VAL A 123 0.04 -4.97 -14.94
C VAL A 123 0.53 -4.61 -13.54
N LEU A 124 -0.25 -3.80 -12.83
CA LEU A 124 0.03 -3.32 -11.50
C LEU A 124 -1.13 -3.66 -10.56
N PHE A 125 -0.83 -3.77 -9.27
CA PHE A 125 -1.78 -4.16 -8.24
C PHE A 125 -1.65 -3.27 -7.00
N ILE A 126 -2.70 -3.20 -6.22
CA ILE A 126 -2.80 -2.38 -5.03
C ILE A 126 -1.69 -2.63 -3.99
N TYR A 127 -1.13 -3.84 -3.91
CA TYR A 127 -0.07 -4.15 -2.93
C TYR A 127 1.23 -3.34 -3.14
N HIS A 128 1.47 -2.82 -4.34
CA HIS A 128 2.60 -1.92 -4.58
C HIS A 128 2.51 -0.63 -3.76
N PHE A 129 1.30 -0.25 -3.32
CA PHE A 129 1.10 0.94 -2.48
C PHE A 129 1.38 0.68 -1.00
N TYR A 130 1.53 -0.56 -0.56
CA TYR A 130 1.78 -0.87 0.86
C TYR A 130 3.04 -0.24 1.42
N ILE A 131 4.04 -0.02 0.58
CA ILE A 131 5.26 0.69 0.97
C ILE A 131 4.98 2.15 1.41
N ASN A 132 3.87 2.74 0.95
CA ASN A 132 3.44 4.08 1.34
C ASN A 132 2.65 4.11 2.67
N VAL A 133 2.15 2.97 3.15
CA VAL A 133 1.32 2.94 4.37
C VAL A 133 2.02 3.52 5.60
N PRO A 134 3.30 3.22 5.88
CA PRO A 134 4.03 3.88 6.97
C PRO A 134 4.08 5.40 6.81
N ILE A 135 4.20 5.90 5.59
CA ILE A 135 4.25 7.35 5.30
C ILE A 135 2.87 7.99 5.50
N LEU A 136 1.79 7.31 5.10
CA LEU A 136 0.43 7.75 5.43
C LEU A 136 0.25 7.90 6.95
N ILE A 137 0.72 6.90 7.72
CA ILE A 137 0.65 6.91 9.19
C ILE A 137 1.48 8.06 9.76
N LEU A 138 2.67 8.34 9.23
CA LEU A 138 3.48 9.49 9.64
C LEU A 138 2.78 10.81 9.38
N ALA A 139 2.16 10.99 8.19
CA ALA A 139 1.39 12.19 7.88
C ALA A 139 0.20 12.35 8.84
N ILE A 140 -0.57 11.29 9.08
CA ILE A 140 -1.67 11.30 10.05
C ILE A 140 -1.16 11.71 11.43
N THR A 141 -0.06 11.07 11.88
CA THR A 141 0.51 11.31 13.22
C THR A 141 0.99 12.74 13.39
N LEU A 142 1.63 13.33 12.37
CA LEU A 142 2.07 14.72 12.38
C LEU A 142 0.90 15.67 12.70
N HIS A 143 -0.18 15.55 11.94
CA HIS A 143 -1.35 16.42 12.11
C HIS A 143 -2.15 16.13 13.39
N LEU A 144 -2.25 14.86 13.79
CA LEU A 144 -2.88 14.50 15.07
C LEU A 144 -2.08 15.05 16.25
N HIS A 145 -0.74 14.95 16.23
CA HIS A 145 0.12 15.45 17.29
C HIS A 145 -0.08 16.95 17.52
N GLU A 146 -0.08 17.74 16.47
CA GLU A 146 -0.32 19.18 16.56
C GLU A 146 -1.72 19.52 17.08
N SER A 147 -2.70 18.73 16.65
CA SER A 147 -4.09 18.89 17.09
C SER A 147 -4.32 18.48 18.55
N TRP A 148 -3.42 17.65 19.13
CA TRP A 148 -3.61 17.06 20.45
C TRP A 148 -3.64 18.07 21.60
N ARG A 149 -3.06 19.23 21.39
CA ARG A 149 -3.04 20.33 22.38
C ARG A 149 -4.43 20.93 22.65
N TYR A 150 -5.35 20.78 21.70
CA TYR A 150 -6.71 21.34 21.79
C TYR A 150 -7.68 20.22 22.18
N GLU A 151 -8.46 20.42 23.25
CA GLU A 151 -9.32 19.38 23.82
C GLU A 151 -10.31 18.79 22.82
N GLU A 152 -11.00 19.65 22.03
CA GLU A 152 -11.97 19.20 21.03
C GLU A 152 -11.30 18.38 19.91
N LYS A 153 -10.15 18.82 19.44
CA LYS A 153 -9.40 18.12 18.40
C LYS A 153 -8.83 16.80 18.93
N ARG A 154 -8.42 16.76 20.21
CA ARG A 154 -7.98 15.53 20.88
C ARG A 154 -9.11 14.50 20.95
N LYS A 155 -10.33 14.90 21.31
CA LYS A 155 -11.50 14.01 21.30
C LYS A 155 -11.73 13.42 19.90
N MET A 156 -11.67 14.24 18.85
CA MET A 156 -11.77 13.79 17.46
C MET A 156 -10.64 12.81 17.08
N GLY A 157 -9.41 13.07 17.51
CA GLY A 157 -8.28 12.16 17.32
C GLY A 157 -8.50 10.80 17.99
N VAL A 158 -8.99 10.79 19.22
CA VAL A 158 -9.32 9.54 19.93
C VAL A 158 -10.43 8.76 19.21
N ILE A 159 -11.50 9.45 18.77
CA ILE A 159 -12.59 8.84 17.99
C ILE A 159 -12.03 8.22 16.71
N TYR A 160 -11.16 8.92 15.98
CA TYR A 160 -10.52 8.43 14.78
C TYR A 160 -9.68 7.16 15.05
N LEU A 161 -8.89 7.14 16.12
CA LEU A 161 -8.09 5.96 16.48
C LEU A 161 -8.97 4.77 16.82
N ILE A 162 -10.03 4.97 17.61
CA ILE A 162 -11.00 3.91 17.92
C ILE A 162 -11.65 3.41 16.64
N ALA A 163 -12.13 4.30 15.78
CA ALA A 163 -12.75 3.92 14.50
C ALA A 163 -11.78 3.13 13.59
N THR A 164 -10.50 3.48 13.59
CA THR A 164 -9.46 2.76 12.84
C THR A 164 -9.26 1.33 13.38
N CYS A 165 -9.26 1.16 14.71
CA CYS A 165 -9.21 -0.17 15.34
C CYS A 165 -10.48 -0.99 15.03
N VAL A 166 -11.65 -0.37 15.09
CA VAL A 166 -12.92 -1.02 14.73
C VAL A 166 -12.92 -1.45 13.25
N ALA A 167 -12.48 -0.57 12.35
CA ALA A 167 -12.34 -0.91 10.93
C ALA A 167 -11.38 -2.08 10.72
N PHE A 168 -10.24 -2.10 11.42
CA PHE A 168 -9.32 -3.23 11.36
C PHE A 168 -10.00 -4.53 11.81
N ALA A 169 -10.69 -4.52 12.94
CA ALA A 169 -11.41 -5.70 13.45
C ALA A 169 -12.49 -6.20 12.49
N LEU A 170 -13.24 -5.27 11.86
CA LEU A 170 -14.25 -5.59 10.86
C LEU A 170 -13.66 -6.25 9.61
N PHE A 171 -12.55 -5.75 9.10
CA PHE A 171 -11.91 -6.29 7.89
C PHE A 171 -10.95 -7.46 8.18
N PHE A 172 -10.64 -7.74 9.45
CA PHE A 172 -9.69 -8.78 9.83
C PHE A 172 -10.00 -10.16 9.24
N PRO A 173 -11.24 -10.69 9.25
CA PRO A 173 -11.52 -11.98 8.64
C PRO A 173 -11.24 -12.01 7.14
N LEU A 174 -11.45 -10.89 6.43
CA LEU A 174 -11.23 -10.80 4.99
C LEU A 174 -9.73 -10.86 4.60
N ILE A 175 -8.85 -10.40 5.48
CA ILE A 175 -7.41 -10.28 5.22
C ILE A 175 -6.56 -11.36 5.89
N SER A 176 -7.14 -12.18 6.78
CA SER A 176 -6.39 -13.09 7.64
C SER A 176 -6.60 -14.58 7.33
N GLY A 177 -7.56 -14.92 6.47
CA GLY A 177 -7.91 -16.31 6.21
C GLY A 177 -8.83 -16.94 7.27
N VAL A 178 -9.30 -16.18 8.25
CA VAL A 178 -10.29 -16.67 9.21
C VAL A 178 -11.61 -16.95 8.48
N PRO A 179 -12.23 -18.13 8.67
CA PRO A 179 -13.53 -18.44 8.09
C PRO A 179 -14.60 -17.42 8.45
N MET A 180 -15.37 -16.99 7.46
CA MET A 180 -16.47 -16.06 7.64
C MET A 180 -17.67 -16.45 6.77
N GLN A 181 -18.87 -16.06 7.19
CA GLN A 181 -20.08 -16.25 6.40
C GLN A 181 -20.04 -15.38 5.12
N ASN A 182 -20.55 -15.90 4.02
CA ASN A 182 -20.63 -15.16 2.76
C ASN A 182 -21.44 -13.85 2.88
N ARG A 183 -22.47 -13.82 3.75
CA ARG A 183 -23.23 -12.59 4.03
C ARG A 183 -22.34 -11.49 4.65
N TYR A 184 -21.45 -11.89 5.56
CA TYR A 184 -20.50 -10.95 6.17
C TYR A 184 -19.51 -10.41 5.14
N ARG A 185 -18.99 -11.28 4.26
CA ARG A 185 -18.13 -10.87 3.15
C ARG A 185 -18.82 -9.83 2.27
N LEU A 186 -20.08 -10.04 1.89
CA LEU A 186 -20.85 -9.08 1.09
C LEU A 186 -21.10 -7.75 1.82
N PHE A 187 -21.30 -7.77 3.13
CA PHE A 187 -21.42 -6.56 3.95
C PHE A 187 -20.14 -5.71 3.92
N LEU A 188 -18.96 -6.35 3.84
CA LEU A 188 -17.68 -5.66 3.74
C LEU A 188 -17.41 -5.07 2.35
N ARG A 189 -18.24 -5.34 1.37
CA ARG A 189 -18.11 -4.77 0.03
C ARG A 189 -18.62 -3.33 -0.01
N TRP A 190 -17.79 -2.41 0.43
CA TRP A 190 -18.16 -1.00 0.50
C TRP A 190 -18.14 -0.29 -0.85
N LEU A 191 -17.36 -0.76 -1.82
CA LEU A 191 -17.33 -0.21 -3.16
C LEU A 191 -17.79 -1.26 -4.19
N PRO A 192 -18.54 -0.85 -5.24
CA PRO A 192 -18.96 -1.78 -6.31
C PRO A 192 -17.79 -2.47 -7.01
N SER A 193 -16.63 -1.80 -7.06
CA SER A 193 -15.39 -2.32 -7.66
C SER A 193 -14.67 -3.37 -6.82
N TRP A 194 -15.08 -3.57 -5.57
CA TRP A 194 -14.57 -4.63 -4.72
C TRP A 194 -15.27 -5.93 -5.11
N LEU A 195 -14.56 -6.76 -5.86
CA LEU A 195 -15.09 -7.98 -6.46
C LEU A 195 -15.05 -9.18 -5.49
N PHE A 196 -15.61 -9.04 -4.30
CA PHE A 196 -15.71 -10.14 -3.32
C PHE A 196 -17.09 -10.23 -2.68
#